data_6549c507d8dfbde4d008154b30a38c23
#
_entry.id   6549c507d8dfbde4d008154b30a38c23
#
_cell.length_a   1.000
_cell.length_b   1.000
_cell.length_c   1.000
_cell.angle_alpha   90.00
_cell.angle_beta   90.00
_cell.angle_gamma   90.00
#
_symmetry.space_group_name_H-M   'P 1'
#
loop_
_entity.id
_entity.type
_entity.pdbx_description
1 polymer ?
#
loop_
_entity_poly.entity_id
_entity_poly.type
_entity_poly.pdbx_seq_one_letter_code
_entity_poly.pdbx_strand_id
1 'polypeptide(L)'
;MLQVYKRMKKMREKYVDTLTKLYEYATTVYSKKQYTQWYDTKEGGYTYGSFKTSCDNISKLLTQYGIGASDKVAILSQSMPNWSVAFFATVSFGRISIPILPDSSVNEVTNIINHSESKVIFVSKRLVGKISQDIMDRMTLVVEMDTFEVIKADDEKFTCDGRTSTPTPEDIATIIYTSGTTGSAKGVVLSHRNLTSNVITCYHSCKRDEKDRWLSILPMSHTLEMTLGMLYPMYTGSTVYYLPKPPVASLLMKAMKIVKPTTMLTVPMIIEKVYKGSVLPTIQKSRTLTWMNEHMNGLMCRIIGMKLKKTFGGCVTFYGIGGAKLDPEVESFLLKAKFPYAIGYGLTETAPLLGYAMHGWRGVGVMGYPVYNVQLKLHNVNPETGEGEIVAKGPNVMLEY
;
A
#
# COMPACT_ATOMS: atom_id res chain seq x y z
N MET A 1 -31.88 6.51 6.78
CA MET A 1 -30.51 6.62 6.27
C MET A 1 -29.47 6.92 7.37
N LEU A 2 -29.59 8.01 8.15
CA LEU A 2 -28.60 8.38 9.19
C LEU A 2 -28.42 7.35 10.31
N GLN A 3 -29.47 6.66 10.74
CA GLN A 3 -29.39 5.59 11.74
C GLN A 3 -28.72 4.32 11.19
N VAL A 4 -29.00 3.96 9.94
CA VAL A 4 -28.32 2.83 9.25
C VAL A 4 -26.84 3.13 9.12
N TYR A 5 -26.48 4.34 8.71
CA TYR A 5 -25.08 4.82 8.63
C TYR A 5 -24.34 4.69 9.97
N LYS A 6 -24.96 5.19 11.07
CA LYS A 6 -24.36 5.10 12.41
C LYS A 6 -24.18 3.65 12.87
N ARG A 7 -25.14 2.77 12.54
CA ARG A 7 -25.09 1.34 12.85
C ARG A 7 -24.00 0.64 12.08
N MET A 8 -23.88 0.89 10.76
CA MET A 8 -22.81 0.33 9.91
C MET A 8 -21.42 0.77 10.40
N LYS A 9 -21.25 2.06 10.76
CA LYS A 9 -19.99 2.57 11.29
C LYS A 9 -19.58 1.93 12.62
N LYS A 10 -20.56 1.56 13.47
CA LYS A 10 -20.34 0.88 14.77
C LYS A 10 -20.03 -0.62 14.59
N MET A 11 -20.53 -1.24 13.53
CA MET A 11 -20.38 -2.68 13.26
C MET A 11 -19.27 -3.00 12.23
N ARG A 12 -18.60 -2.00 11.68
CA ARG A 12 -17.71 -2.16 10.52
C ARG A 12 -16.61 -3.21 10.70
N GLU A 13 -16.04 -3.33 11.90
CA GLU A 13 -14.97 -4.30 12.17
C GLU A 13 -15.44 -5.75 12.04
N LYS A 14 -16.70 -6.02 12.41
CA LYS A 14 -17.32 -7.34 12.25
C LYS A 14 -17.86 -7.57 10.84
N TYR A 15 -18.16 -6.48 10.11
CA TYR A 15 -18.73 -6.54 8.78
C TYR A 15 -17.66 -6.70 7.69
N VAL A 16 -16.51 -6.03 7.86
CA VAL A 16 -15.44 -6.00 6.85
C VAL A 16 -14.48 -7.18 7.05
N ASP A 17 -14.87 -8.36 6.61
CA ASP A 17 -14.07 -9.59 6.61
C ASP A 17 -13.60 -10.02 5.22
N THR A 18 -14.11 -9.34 4.15
CA THR A 18 -13.66 -9.49 2.77
C THR A 18 -13.40 -8.13 2.12
N LEU A 19 -12.59 -8.11 1.06
CA LEU A 19 -12.36 -6.88 0.28
C LEU A 19 -13.65 -6.41 -0.41
N THR A 20 -14.54 -7.32 -0.79
CA THR A 20 -15.86 -7.00 -1.33
C THR A 20 -16.69 -6.20 -0.31
N LYS A 21 -16.76 -6.68 0.93
CA LYS A 21 -17.47 -5.95 1.99
C LYS A 21 -16.80 -4.62 2.36
N LEU A 22 -15.47 -4.54 2.30
CA LEU A 22 -14.74 -3.28 2.44
C LEU A 22 -15.15 -2.28 1.34
N TYR A 23 -15.14 -2.73 0.10
CA TYR A 23 -15.55 -1.96 -1.06
C TYR A 23 -17.00 -1.46 -0.96
N GLU A 24 -17.94 -2.36 -0.67
CA GLU A 24 -19.36 -2.02 -0.49
C GLU A 24 -19.59 -1.04 0.65
N TYR A 25 -18.95 -1.28 1.79
CA TYR A 25 -19.01 -0.38 2.93
C TYR A 25 -18.54 1.02 2.57
N ALA A 26 -17.33 1.14 2.03
CA ALA A 26 -16.71 2.43 1.75
C ALA A 26 -17.49 3.22 0.69
N THR A 27 -17.88 2.56 -0.41
CA THR A 27 -18.59 3.20 -1.52
C THR A 27 -20.03 3.59 -1.17
N THR A 28 -20.65 2.93 -0.19
CA THR A 28 -21.96 3.27 0.33
C THR A 28 -21.86 4.42 1.34
N VAL A 29 -20.97 4.28 2.33
CA VAL A 29 -20.87 5.20 3.47
C VAL A 29 -20.27 6.54 3.07
N TYR A 30 -19.27 6.53 2.18
CA TYR A 30 -18.51 7.71 1.79
C TYR A 30 -18.77 8.16 0.35
N SER A 31 -19.86 7.72 -0.30
CA SER A 31 -20.14 7.87 -1.75
C SER A 31 -19.84 9.25 -2.33
N LYS A 32 -20.14 10.32 -1.58
CA LYS A 32 -19.94 11.71 -2.04
C LYS A 32 -18.54 12.27 -1.79
N LYS A 33 -17.68 11.53 -1.04
CA LYS A 33 -16.34 11.98 -0.70
C LYS A 33 -15.33 11.64 -1.78
N GLN A 34 -14.26 12.43 -1.88
CA GLN A 34 -13.10 12.13 -2.72
C GLN A 34 -12.38 10.93 -2.12
N TYR A 35 -12.13 9.90 -2.94
CA TYR A 35 -11.34 8.73 -2.58
C TYR A 35 -9.91 8.89 -3.10
N THR A 36 -9.74 9.01 -4.42
CA THR A 36 -8.42 9.09 -5.06
C THR A 36 -8.33 10.30 -5.97
N GLN A 37 -7.16 10.92 -6.05
CA GLN A 37 -6.88 11.99 -7.02
C GLN A 37 -5.36 12.18 -7.21
N TRP A 38 -4.99 12.94 -8.24
CA TRP A 38 -3.62 13.44 -8.36
C TRP A 38 -3.37 14.55 -7.33
N TYR A 39 -2.10 14.74 -6.97
CA TYR A 39 -1.71 15.71 -5.92
C TYR A 39 -2.08 17.16 -6.24
N ASP A 40 -2.25 17.52 -7.52
CA ASP A 40 -2.49 18.89 -7.98
C ASP A 40 -3.81 19.06 -8.77
N THR A 41 -4.54 17.97 -9.05
CA THR A 41 -5.84 18.03 -9.73
C THR A 41 -6.77 16.90 -9.28
N LYS A 42 -8.08 17.15 -9.39
CA LYS A 42 -9.12 16.12 -9.20
C LYS A 42 -9.46 15.40 -10.50
N GLU A 43 -9.05 15.93 -11.64
CA GLU A 43 -9.25 15.30 -12.94
C GLU A 43 -8.55 13.93 -12.96
N GLY A 44 -9.23 12.91 -13.49
CA GLY A 44 -8.74 11.52 -13.45
C GLY A 44 -8.75 10.86 -12.07
N GLY A 45 -9.34 11.52 -11.05
CA GLY A 45 -9.58 10.96 -9.72
C GLY A 45 -11.04 10.52 -9.54
N TYR A 46 -11.32 9.90 -8.38
CA TYR A 46 -12.63 9.32 -8.10
C TYR A 46 -13.16 9.78 -6.75
N THR A 47 -14.45 10.11 -6.70
CA THR A 47 -15.23 10.01 -5.46
C THR A 47 -15.47 8.53 -5.16
N TYR A 48 -15.80 8.16 -3.91
CA TYR A 48 -16.16 6.78 -3.60
C TYR A 48 -17.32 6.26 -4.46
N GLY A 49 -18.29 7.13 -4.80
CA GLY A 49 -19.41 6.77 -5.67
C GLY A 49 -19.01 6.56 -7.13
N SER A 50 -18.22 7.46 -7.73
CA SER A 50 -17.74 7.29 -9.11
C SER A 50 -16.73 6.13 -9.21
N PHE A 51 -15.94 5.89 -8.16
CA PHE A 51 -15.08 4.72 -8.03
C PHE A 51 -15.88 3.42 -8.15
N LYS A 52 -17.03 3.34 -7.42
CA LYS A 52 -17.93 2.18 -7.54
C LYS A 52 -18.36 1.96 -8.97
N THR A 53 -18.86 3.01 -9.64
CA THR A 53 -19.31 2.92 -11.02
C THR A 53 -18.19 2.44 -11.95
N SER A 54 -16.96 2.94 -11.78
CA SER A 54 -15.81 2.51 -12.59
C SER A 54 -15.44 1.05 -12.33
N CYS A 55 -15.40 0.60 -11.07
CA CYS A 55 -15.15 -0.81 -10.75
C CYS A 55 -16.21 -1.75 -11.35
N ASP A 56 -17.50 -1.38 -11.24
CA ASP A 56 -18.60 -2.16 -11.80
C ASP A 56 -18.48 -2.25 -13.33
N ASN A 57 -18.10 -1.16 -14.02
CA ASN A 57 -17.93 -1.12 -15.47
C ASN A 57 -16.73 -1.99 -15.91
N ILE A 58 -15.59 -1.89 -15.22
CA ILE A 58 -14.42 -2.72 -15.53
C ILE A 58 -14.69 -4.19 -15.22
N SER A 59 -15.42 -4.51 -14.14
CA SER A 59 -15.81 -5.90 -13.88
C SER A 59 -16.75 -6.44 -14.98
N LYS A 60 -17.67 -5.63 -15.50
CA LYS A 60 -18.50 -6.01 -16.67
C LYS A 60 -17.65 -6.26 -17.90
N LEU A 61 -16.67 -5.39 -18.18
CA LEU A 61 -15.73 -5.57 -19.29
C LEU A 61 -15.02 -6.93 -19.16
N LEU A 62 -14.44 -7.24 -17.99
CA LEU A 62 -13.79 -8.53 -17.75
C LEU A 62 -14.75 -9.71 -18.00
N THR A 63 -15.99 -9.62 -17.52
CA THR A 63 -17.02 -10.65 -17.74
C THR A 63 -17.38 -10.82 -19.21
N GLN A 64 -17.48 -9.73 -19.99
CA GLN A 64 -17.72 -9.77 -21.43
C GLN A 64 -16.64 -10.53 -22.19
N TYR A 65 -15.40 -10.48 -21.70
CA TYR A 65 -14.27 -11.24 -22.24
C TYR A 65 -14.08 -12.62 -21.57
N GLY A 66 -15.13 -13.17 -20.97
CA GLY A 66 -15.11 -14.52 -20.40
C GLY A 66 -14.26 -14.68 -19.15
N ILE A 67 -13.81 -13.59 -18.53
CA ILE A 67 -12.98 -13.64 -17.32
C ILE A 67 -13.88 -13.77 -16.10
N GLY A 68 -13.87 -14.96 -15.50
CA GLY A 68 -14.74 -15.34 -14.39
C GLY A 68 -14.04 -15.42 -13.03
N ALA A 69 -14.76 -16.02 -12.07
CA ALA A 69 -14.22 -16.26 -10.73
C ALA A 69 -12.95 -17.14 -10.80
N SER A 70 -12.00 -16.87 -9.92
CA SER A 70 -10.68 -17.51 -9.82
C SER A 70 -9.71 -17.26 -11.00
N ASP A 71 -10.14 -16.56 -12.05
CA ASP A 71 -9.22 -16.12 -13.10
C ASP A 71 -8.24 -15.07 -12.57
N LYS A 72 -6.98 -15.18 -13.02
CA LYS A 72 -5.90 -14.30 -12.60
C LYS A 72 -5.81 -13.09 -13.53
N VAL A 73 -5.73 -11.90 -12.93
CA VAL A 73 -5.67 -10.61 -13.61
C VAL A 73 -4.40 -9.89 -13.18
N ALA A 74 -3.45 -9.74 -14.08
CA ALA A 74 -2.20 -9.03 -13.83
C ALA A 74 -2.40 -7.50 -13.85
N ILE A 75 -1.65 -6.79 -12.98
CA ILE A 75 -1.63 -5.34 -12.91
C ILE A 75 -0.17 -4.87 -12.97
N LEU A 76 0.26 -4.35 -14.11
CA LEU A 76 1.60 -3.79 -14.33
C LEU A 76 1.50 -2.27 -14.52
N SER A 77 1.56 -1.52 -13.43
CA SER A 77 1.40 -0.07 -13.47
C SER A 77 2.11 0.61 -12.29
N GLN A 78 2.53 1.87 -12.51
CA GLN A 78 2.83 2.77 -11.41
C GLN A 78 1.58 3.09 -10.59
N SER A 79 1.78 3.60 -9.36
CA SER A 79 0.69 4.04 -8.49
C SER A 79 -0.09 5.19 -9.13
N MET A 80 -1.41 5.01 -9.27
CA MET A 80 -2.35 5.98 -9.87
C MET A 80 -3.79 5.70 -9.42
N PRO A 81 -4.74 6.64 -9.59
CA PRO A 81 -6.14 6.42 -9.23
C PRO A 81 -6.75 5.16 -9.86
N ASN A 82 -6.47 4.88 -11.14
CA ASN A 82 -7.00 3.73 -11.86
C ASN A 82 -6.50 2.38 -11.34
N TRP A 83 -5.33 2.36 -10.66
CA TRP A 83 -4.79 1.13 -10.08
C TRP A 83 -5.77 0.49 -9.08
N SER A 84 -6.36 1.31 -8.21
CA SER A 84 -7.36 0.83 -7.25
C SER A 84 -8.64 0.34 -7.94
N VAL A 85 -9.03 0.96 -9.05
CA VAL A 85 -10.19 0.51 -9.86
C VAL A 85 -9.92 -0.88 -10.43
N ALA A 86 -8.79 -1.10 -11.11
CA ALA A 86 -8.42 -2.40 -11.66
C ALA A 86 -8.36 -3.48 -10.57
N PHE A 87 -7.75 -3.18 -9.42
CA PHE A 87 -7.67 -4.10 -8.29
C PHE A 87 -9.05 -4.49 -7.75
N PHE A 88 -9.91 -3.52 -7.42
CA PHE A 88 -11.23 -3.82 -6.85
C PHE A 88 -12.21 -4.40 -7.87
N ALA A 89 -12.14 -4.02 -9.14
CA ALA A 89 -12.90 -4.66 -10.23
C ALA A 89 -12.52 -6.15 -10.41
N THR A 90 -11.33 -6.51 -9.98
CA THR A 90 -10.85 -7.89 -9.95
C THR A 90 -11.33 -8.60 -8.70
N VAL A 91 -10.83 -8.19 -7.52
CA VAL A 91 -10.98 -8.97 -6.29
C VAL A 91 -12.39 -8.94 -5.70
N SER A 92 -13.16 -7.85 -5.90
CA SER A 92 -14.52 -7.77 -5.36
C SER A 92 -15.53 -8.67 -6.07
N PHE A 93 -15.14 -9.26 -7.19
CA PHE A 93 -16.00 -10.10 -8.02
C PHE A 93 -15.46 -11.54 -8.17
N GLY A 94 -14.59 -11.95 -7.26
CA GLY A 94 -14.08 -13.32 -7.13
C GLY A 94 -12.90 -13.66 -8.04
N ARG A 95 -12.31 -12.70 -8.72
CA ARG A 95 -11.06 -12.86 -9.50
C ARG A 95 -9.84 -12.62 -8.63
N ILE A 96 -8.69 -13.12 -9.06
CA ILE A 96 -7.42 -13.03 -8.33
C ILE A 96 -6.53 -11.97 -8.96
N SER A 97 -6.08 -11.00 -8.17
CA SER A 97 -5.14 -9.96 -8.63
C SER A 97 -3.69 -10.46 -8.58
N ILE A 98 -2.92 -10.16 -9.64
CA ILE A 98 -1.47 -10.42 -9.73
C ILE A 98 -0.75 -9.07 -9.91
N PRO A 99 -0.47 -8.34 -8.82
CA PRO A 99 0.25 -7.08 -8.88
C PRO A 99 1.71 -7.32 -9.25
N ILE A 100 2.19 -6.60 -10.28
CA ILE A 100 3.58 -6.67 -10.75
C ILE A 100 4.24 -5.32 -10.46
N LEU A 101 5.46 -5.35 -9.93
CA LEU A 101 6.22 -4.14 -9.65
C LEU A 101 6.53 -3.38 -10.96
N PRO A 102 6.37 -2.04 -10.99
CA PRO A 102 6.65 -1.25 -12.18
C PRO A 102 8.13 -1.29 -12.59
N ASP A 103 9.04 -1.63 -11.66
CA ASP A 103 10.48 -1.72 -11.91
C ASP A 103 10.90 -3.10 -12.44
N SER A 104 10.01 -4.11 -12.41
CA SER A 104 10.31 -5.46 -12.90
C SER A 104 10.84 -5.43 -14.32
N SER A 105 11.84 -6.25 -14.62
CA SER A 105 12.38 -6.46 -15.95
C SER A 105 11.38 -7.19 -16.85
N VAL A 106 11.59 -7.15 -18.16
CA VAL A 106 10.77 -7.90 -19.15
C VAL A 106 10.71 -9.39 -18.80
N ASN A 107 11.84 -9.97 -18.41
CA ASN A 107 11.92 -11.39 -18.05
C ASN A 107 11.12 -11.71 -16.79
N GLU A 108 11.19 -10.84 -15.75
CA GLU A 108 10.39 -11.02 -14.53
C GLU A 108 8.90 -10.91 -14.82
N VAL A 109 8.49 -9.90 -15.62
CA VAL A 109 7.08 -9.75 -16.04
C VAL A 109 6.61 -11.01 -16.78
N THR A 110 7.40 -11.51 -17.75
CA THR A 110 7.11 -12.74 -18.50
C THR A 110 6.97 -13.95 -17.58
N ASN A 111 7.92 -14.13 -16.66
CA ASN A 111 7.90 -15.25 -15.71
C ASN A 111 6.70 -15.20 -14.78
N ILE A 112 6.35 -14.02 -14.25
CA ILE A 112 5.18 -13.85 -13.36
C ILE A 112 3.89 -14.17 -14.12
N ILE A 113 3.73 -13.65 -15.34
CA ILE A 113 2.52 -13.90 -16.12
C ILE A 113 2.38 -15.39 -16.46
N ASN A 114 3.48 -16.04 -16.85
CA ASN A 114 3.49 -17.47 -17.17
C ASN A 114 3.19 -18.33 -15.95
N HIS A 115 3.86 -18.08 -14.84
CA HIS A 115 3.69 -18.86 -13.61
C HIS A 115 2.31 -18.67 -12.98
N SER A 116 1.79 -17.42 -13.01
CA SER A 116 0.44 -17.13 -12.51
C SER A 116 -0.67 -17.58 -13.45
N GLU A 117 -0.36 -17.90 -14.72
CA GLU A 117 -1.35 -18.18 -15.77
C GLU A 117 -2.39 -17.06 -15.92
N SER A 118 -1.92 -15.80 -15.81
CA SER A 118 -2.78 -14.63 -15.95
C SER A 118 -3.38 -14.55 -17.35
N LYS A 119 -4.70 -14.38 -17.44
CA LYS A 119 -5.43 -14.26 -18.73
C LYS A 119 -5.56 -12.82 -19.20
N VAL A 120 -5.48 -11.87 -18.26
CA VAL A 120 -5.67 -10.44 -18.49
C VAL A 120 -4.50 -9.68 -17.91
N ILE A 121 -4.13 -8.59 -18.56
CA ILE A 121 -3.21 -7.61 -17.99
C ILE A 121 -3.75 -6.18 -18.13
N PHE A 122 -3.83 -5.46 -17.01
CA PHE A 122 -3.91 -4.01 -16.98
C PHE A 122 -2.49 -3.44 -16.98
N VAL A 123 -2.13 -2.69 -17.99
CA VAL A 123 -0.78 -2.15 -18.15
C VAL A 123 -0.81 -0.65 -18.38
N SER A 124 0.00 0.12 -17.65
CA SER A 124 0.11 1.55 -17.92
C SER A 124 0.86 1.81 -19.23
N LYS A 125 0.48 2.89 -19.93
CA LYS A 125 1.08 3.31 -21.20
C LYS A 125 2.60 3.32 -21.17
N ARG A 126 3.21 3.72 -20.06
CA ARG A 126 4.66 3.75 -19.88
C ARG A 126 5.32 2.38 -19.82
N LEU A 127 4.58 1.33 -19.49
CA LEU A 127 5.12 -0.01 -19.22
C LEU A 127 4.69 -1.06 -20.26
N VAL A 128 3.90 -0.68 -21.26
CA VAL A 128 3.49 -1.59 -22.36
C VAL A 128 4.69 -2.27 -23.01
N GLY A 129 5.80 -1.54 -23.20
CA GLY A 129 7.04 -2.11 -23.76
C GLY A 129 7.73 -3.16 -22.89
N LYS A 130 7.25 -3.42 -21.66
CA LYS A 130 7.72 -4.52 -20.81
C LYS A 130 6.97 -5.83 -21.05
N ILE A 131 5.92 -5.83 -21.85
CA ILE A 131 5.19 -7.03 -22.27
C ILE A 131 5.81 -7.53 -23.55
N SER A 132 6.37 -8.74 -23.56
CA SER A 132 6.89 -9.36 -24.78
C SER A 132 5.76 -9.67 -25.74
N GLN A 133 6.07 -9.75 -27.06
CA GLN A 133 5.07 -10.06 -28.08
C GLN A 133 4.41 -11.43 -27.83
N ASP A 134 5.17 -12.43 -27.40
CA ASP A 134 4.66 -13.75 -27.04
C ASP A 134 3.62 -13.69 -25.90
N ILE A 135 3.85 -12.87 -24.87
CA ILE A 135 2.86 -12.63 -23.81
C ILE A 135 1.65 -11.89 -24.36
N MET A 136 1.88 -10.82 -25.15
CA MET A 136 0.80 -10.06 -25.77
C MET A 136 -0.15 -10.96 -26.56
N ASP A 137 0.40 -11.86 -27.37
CA ASP A 137 -0.38 -12.75 -28.25
C ASP A 137 -1.19 -13.78 -27.45
N ARG A 138 -0.73 -14.20 -26.29
CA ARG A 138 -1.40 -15.20 -25.45
C ARG A 138 -2.44 -14.62 -24.49
N MET A 139 -2.44 -13.31 -24.22
CA MET A 139 -3.44 -12.69 -23.37
C MET A 139 -4.82 -12.74 -24.00
N THR A 140 -5.83 -13.10 -23.22
CA THR A 140 -7.23 -12.95 -23.63
C THR A 140 -7.61 -11.48 -23.76
N LEU A 141 -7.10 -10.64 -22.84
CA LEU A 141 -7.40 -9.22 -22.82
C LEU A 141 -6.21 -8.41 -22.31
N VAL A 142 -5.87 -7.34 -23.02
CA VAL A 142 -4.87 -6.33 -22.61
C VAL A 142 -5.55 -4.98 -22.57
N VAL A 143 -5.52 -4.34 -21.40
CA VAL A 143 -6.19 -3.06 -21.15
C VAL A 143 -5.16 -2.01 -20.74
N GLU A 144 -5.19 -0.84 -21.40
CA GLU A 144 -4.40 0.31 -20.98
C GLU A 144 -4.92 0.84 -19.63
N MET A 145 -4.04 0.93 -18.63
CA MET A 145 -4.42 1.35 -17.28
C MET A 145 -4.82 2.83 -17.20
N ASP A 146 -4.24 3.66 -18.04
CA ASP A 146 -4.41 5.13 -17.98
C ASP A 146 -5.83 5.55 -18.39
N THR A 147 -6.43 4.84 -19.38
CA THR A 147 -7.74 5.16 -19.99
C THR A 147 -8.79 4.06 -19.85
N PHE A 148 -8.35 2.83 -19.52
CA PHE A 148 -9.12 1.59 -19.62
C PHE A 148 -9.54 1.22 -21.06
N GLU A 149 -8.85 1.75 -22.07
CA GLU A 149 -9.01 1.31 -23.45
C GLU A 149 -8.46 -0.10 -23.66
N VAL A 150 -9.15 -0.89 -24.46
CA VAL A 150 -8.71 -2.24 -24.83
C VAL A 150 -7.63 -2.12 -25.90
N ILE A 151 -6.41 -2.54 -25.57
CA ILE A 151 -5.28 -2.59 -26.51
C ILE A 151 -5.37 -3.86 -27.40
N LYS A 152 -5.71 -4.98 -26.78
CA LYS A 152 -5.84 -6.29 -27.44
C LYS A 152 -6.94 -7.09 -26.77
N ALA A 153 -7.76 -7.70 -27.57
CA ALA A 153 -8.75 -8.69 -27.16
C ALA A 153 -8.66 -9.90 -28.10
N ASP A 154 -8.95 -11.07 -27.56
CA ASP A 154 -9.03 -12.32 -28.32
C ASP A 154 -10.49 -12.77 -28.40
N ASP A 155 -11.15 -12.39 -29.50
CA ASP A 155 -12.57 -12.63 -29.72
C ASP A 155 -12.93 -14.11 -29.92
N GLU A 156 -11.95 -14.97 -30.27
CA GLU A 156 -12.19 -16.41 -30.45
C GLU A 156 -12.27 -17.22 -29.15
N LYS A 157 -11.89 -16.61 -28.02
CA LYS A 157 -11.83 -17.29 -26.70
C LYS A 157 -13.03 -17.06 -25.79
N PHE A 158 -14.11 -16.52 -26.29
CA PHE A 158 -15.37 -16.27 -25.54
C PHE A 158 -16.18 -17.53 -25.21
N THR A 159 -15.55 -18.57 -24.71
CA THR A 159 -16.24 -19.82 -24.36
C THR A 159 -16.60 -19.94 -22.87
N CYS A 160 -16.13 -19.01 -22.04
CA CYS A 160 -16.47 -18.94 -20.62
C CYS A 160 -17.70 -18.08 -20.38
N ASP A 161 -18.58 -18.51 -19.49
CA ASP A 161 -19.75 -17.74 -19.08
C ASP A 161 -19.40 -16.51 -18.20
N GLY A 162 -18.12 -16.26 -17.94
CA GLY A 162 -17.61 -15.10 -17.21
C GLY A 162 -18.23 -14.90 -15.82
N ARG A 163 -18.74 -15.96 -15.19
CA ARG A 163 -19.45 -15.86 -13.92
C ARG A 163 -18.59 -15.30 -12.83
N THR A 164 -19.09 -14.26 -12.18
CA THR A 164 -18.50 -13.69 -10.96
C THR A 164 -19.03 -14.43 -9.73
N SER A 165 -18.27 -14.37 -8.64
CA SER A 165 -18.69 -14.88 -7.34
C SER A 165 -18.58 -13.78 -6.27
N THR A 166 -19.32 -13.96 -5.18
CA THR A 166 -19.12 -13.18 -3.97
C THR A 166 -18.09 -13.90 -3.11
N PRO A 167 -16.88 -13.33 -2.95
CA PRO A 167 -15.80 -14.01 -2.22
C PRO A 167 -16.12 -14.23 -0.74
N THR A 168 -15.65 -15.35 -0.22
CA THR A 168 -15.56 -15.63 1.22
C THR A 168 -14.24 -15.07 1.79
N PRO A 169 -14.09 -14.95 3.12
CA PRO A 169 -12.86 -14.48 3.73
C PRO A 169 -11.62 -15.35 3.40
N GLU A 170 -11.82 -16.63 3.16
CA GLU A 170 -10.77 -17.62 2.88
C GLU A 170 -10.36 -17.67 1.41
N ASP A 171 -11.17 -17.11 0.51
CA ASP A 171 -10.86 -17.10 -0.92
C ASP A 171 -9.61 -16.24 -1.20
N ILE A 172 -8.86 -16.66 -2.21
CA ILE A 172 -7.65 -15.96 -2.65
C ILE A 172 -8.04 -14.61 -3.26
N ALA A 173 -7.45 -13.54 -2.75
CA ALA A 173 -7.64 -12.20 -3.26
C ALA A 173 -6.50 -11.77 -4.20
N THR A 174 -5.27 -12.11 -3.85
CA THR A 174 -4.09 -11.67 -4.60
C THR A 174 -2.92 -12.64 -4.42
N ILE A 175 -2.08 -12.74 -5.45
CA ILE A 175 -0.80 -13.45 -5.39
C ILE A 175 0.31 -12.43 -5.69
N ILE A 176 1.19 -12.19 -4.74
CA ILE A 176 2.25 -11.19 -4.85
C ILE A 176 3.60 -11.89 -4.96
N TYR A 177 4.28 -11.62 -6.07
CA TYR A 177 5.58 -12.23 -6.33
C TYR A 177 6.70 -11.48 -5.59
N THR A 178 7.50 -12.24 -4.87
CA THR A 178 8.70 -11.73 -4.18
C THR A 178 9.96 -12.37 -4.77
N SER A 179 11.07 -11.63 -4.77
CA SER A 179 12.38 -12.18 -5.12
C SER A 179 12.79 -13.20 -4.05
N GLY A 180 12.62 -14.49 -4.36
CA GLY A 180 13.03 -15.56 -3.46
C GLY A 180 14.55 -15.57 -3.23
N THR A 181 14.99 -15.94 -2.04
CA THR A 181 16.43 -16.16 -1.71
C THR A 181 17.08 -17.23 -2.59
N THR A 182 16.29 -18.05 -3.29
CA THR A 182 16.71 -19.14 -4.18
C THR A 182 16.77 -18.72 -5.67
N GLY A 183 16.55 -17.44 -6.00
CA GLY A 183 16.64 -16.91 -7.38
C GLY A 183 15.38 -17.06 -8.22
N SER A 184 14.40 -17.89 -7.85
CA SER A 184 13.07 -17.96 -8.49
C SER A 184 12.07 -17.10 -7.72
N ALA A 185 11.25 -16.34 -8.43
CA ALA A 185 10.17 -15.57 -7.82
C ALA A 185 9.13 -16.52 -7.19
N LYS A 186 8.79 -16.28 -5.91
CA LYS A 186 7.76 -17.03 -5.20
C LYS A 186 6.47 -16.21 -5.13
N GLY A 187 5.34 -16.84 -5.38
CA GLY A 187 4.03 -16.20 -5.31
C GLY A 187 3.44 -16.35 -3.91
N VAL A 188 3.41 -15.27 -3.16
CA VAL A 188 2.76 -15.21 -1.84
C VAL A 188 1.25 -15.14 -2.02
N VAL A 189 0.54 -16.17 -1.61
CA VAL A 189 -0.91 -16.31 -1.76
C VAL A 189 -1.63 -15.69 -0.55
N LEU A 190 -2.36 -14.59 -0.79
CA LEU A 190 -3.09 -13.86 0.25
C LEU A 190 -4.60 -13.93 0.03
N SER A 191 -5.31 -14.33 1.09
CA SER A 191 -6.78 -14.36 1.12
C SER A 191 -7.37 -12.96 1.40
N HIS A 192 -8.69 -12.84 1.19
CA HIS A 192 -9.44 -11.66 1.62
C HIS A 192 -9.27 -11.38 3.11
N ARG A 193 -9.29 -12.42 3.95
CA ARG A 193 -9.08 -12.32 5.41
C ARG A 193 -7.68 -11.80 5.74
N ASN A 194 -6.64 -12.27 5.07
CA ASN A 194 -5.27 -11.82 5.36
C ASN A 194 -5.16 -10.30 5.24
N LEU A 195 -5.70 -9.74 4.15
CA LEU A 195 -5.64 -8.31 3.89
C LEU A 195 -6.57 -7.50 4.80
N THR A 196 -7.82 -7.93 4.98
CA THR A 196 -8.79 -7.18 5.82
C THR A 196 -8.42 -7.22 7.30
N SER A 197 -7.81 -8.30 7.78
CA SER A 197 -7.31 -8.37 9.17
C SER A 197 -6.23 -7.31 9.43
N ASN A 198 -5.34 -7.06 8.46
CA ASN A 198 -4.36 -5.98 8.56
C ASN A 198 -4.99 -4.59 8.54
N VAL A 199 -6.03 -4.38 7.74
CA VAL A 199 -6.80 -3.12 7.75
C VAL A 199 -7.39 -2.84 9.14
N ILE A 200 -8.00 -3.85 9.78
CA ILE A 200 -8.54 -3.75 11.14
C ILE A 200 -7.42 -3.51 12.15
N THR A 201 -6.31 -4.24 12.01
CA THR A 201 -5.10 -4.06 12.81
C THR A 201 -4.57 -2.62 12.75
N CYS A 202 -4.48 -2.03 11.56
CA CYS A 202 -4.06 -0.64 11.38
C CYS A 202 -5.01 0.33 12.08
N TYR A 203 -6.31 0.07 12.05
CA TYR A 203 -7.30 0.90 12.73
C TYR A 203 -7.14 0.86 14.26
N HIS A 204 -6.81 -0.30 14.83
CA HIS A 204 -6.50 -0.42 16.26
C HIS A 204 -5.18 0.25 16.65
N SER A 205 -4.17 0.14 15.77
CA SER A 205 -2.83 0.67 16.02
C SER A 205 -2.74 2.18 15.83
N CYS A 206 -3.39 2.74 14.82
CA CYS A 206 -3.32 4.15 14.48
C CYS A 206 -4.63 4.62 13.85
N LYS A 207 -5.58 5.02 14.69
CA LYS A 207 -6.89 5.50 14.22
C LYS A 207 -6.75 6.67 13.26
N ARG A 208 -7.30 6.50 12.05
CA ARG A 208 -7.47 7.53 11.04
C ARG A 208 -8.94 7.74 10.76
N ASP A 209 -9.28 8.84 10.12
CA ASP A 209 -10.64 9.17 9.78
C ASP A 209 -10.78 9.77 8.38
N GLU A 210 -11.98 10.11 8.04
CA GLU A 210 -12.38 10.63 6.73
C GLU A 210 -11.83 12.03 6.39
N LYS A 211 -11.10 12.67 7.30
CA LYS A 211 -10.43 13.97 7.09
C LYS A 211 -8.96 13.79 6.73
N ASP A 212 -8.44 12.57 6.87
CA ASP A 212 -7.05 12.28 6.58
C ASP A 212 -6.74 12.37 5.09
N ARG A 213 -5.57 12.92 4.80
CA ARG A 213 -4.99 13.06 3.47
C ARG A 213 -3.74 12.22 3.39
N TRP A 214 -3.80 11.17 2.56
CA TRP A 214 -2.69 10.26 2.33
C TRP A 214 -1.94 10.66 1.08
N LEU A 215 -0.63 10.84 1.16
CA LEU A 215 0.22 11.02 -0.02
C LEU A 215 0.92 9.70 -0.31
N SER A 216 0.47 9.02 -1.37
CA SER A 216 1.01 7.74 -1.84
C SER A 216 2.31 7.98 -2.61
N ILE A 217 3.39 7.36 -2.16
CA ILE A 217 4.73 7.51 -2.75
C ILE A 217 5.44 6.18 -2.99
N LEU A 218 4.86 5.08 -2.52
CA LEU A 218 5.37 3.73 -2.70
C LEU A 218 4.59 2.99 -3.80
N PRO A 219 5.14 1.93 -4.40
CA PRO A 219 4.42 1.13 -5.38
C PRO A 219 3.19 0.42 -4.76
N MET A 220 2.01 0.60 -5.37
CA MET A 220 0.77 -0.06 -4.92
C MET A 220 0.81 -1.59 -5.10
N SER A 221 1.68 -2.09 -5.96
CA SER A 221 1.96 -3.53 -6.11
C SER A 221 2.71 -4.15 -4.93
N HIS A 222 3.24 -3.33 -4.00
CA HIS A 222 3.86 -3.82 -2.77
C HIS A 222 2.83 -3.87 -1.63
N THR A 223 2.81 -4.96 -0.83
CA THR A 223 1.84 -5.16 0.27
C THR A 223 1.73 -3.98 1.23
N LEU A 224 2.84 -3.29 1.54
CA LEU A 224 2.85 -2.14 2.44
C LEU A 224 1.94 -1.02 1.92
N GLU A 225 2.11 -0.60 0.67
CA GLU A 225 1.28 0.45 0.08
C GLU A 225 -0.12 -0.05 -0.24
N MET A 226 -0.27 -1.28 -0.77
CA MET A 226 -1.57 -1.87 -1.04
C MET A 226 -2.44 -1.89 0.21
N THR A 227 -1.96 -2.45 1.30
CA THR A 227 -2.78 -2.64 2.51
C THR A 227 -2.90 -1.35 3.32
N LEU A 228 -1.79 -0.68 3.62
CA LEU A 228 -1.81 0.48 4.51
C LEU A 228 -2.05 1.79 3.76
N GLY A 229 -1.65 1.90 2.49
CA GLY A 229 -1.77 3.12 1.68
C GLY A 229 -3.04 3.17 0.81
N MET A 230 -3.71 2.03 0.56
CA MET A 230 -4.92 1.95 -0.26
C MET A 230 -6.12 1.38 0.52
N LEU A 231 -6.00 0.14 1.06
CA LEU A 231 -7.14 -0.51 1.72
C LEU A 231 -7.51 0.17 3.03
N TYR A 232 -6.54 0.58 3.84
CA TYR A 232 -6.81 1.25 5.11
C TYR A 232 -7.42 2.65 4.92
N PRO A 233 -6.94 3.53 4.02
CA PRO A 233 -7.65 4.76 3.65
C PRO A 233 -9.09 4.52 3.19
N MET A 234 -9.34 3.48 2.39
CA MET A 234 -10.70 3.12 1.98
C MET A 234 -11.59 2.79 3.19
N TYR A 235 -11.09 2.00 4.13
CA TYR A 235 -11.82 1.65 5.36
C TYR A 235 -12.20 2.87 6.20
N THR A 236 -11.36 3.91 6.21
CA THR A 236 -11.56 5.12 7.01
C THR A 236 -12.33 6.24 6.29
N GLY A 237 -12.50 6.13 4.97
CA GLY A 237 -13.11 7.18 4.15
C GLY A 237 -12.18 8.34 3.85
N SER A 238 -10.87 8.12 3.95
CA SER A 238 -9.82 9.11 3.70
C SER A 238 -9.63 9.36 2.20
N THR A 239 -8.89 10.43 1.86
CA THR A 239 -8.49 10.73 0.47
C THR A 239 -7.03 10.35 0.24
N VAL A 240 -6.76 9.63 -0.86
CA VAL A 240 -5.40 9.25 -1.31
C VAL A 240 -5.00 10.11 -2.50
N TYR A 241 -3.81 10.70 -2.42
CA TYR A 241 -3.20 11.55 -3.43
C TYR A 241 -2.03 10.84 -4.08
N TYR A 242 -2.00 10.81 -5.40
CA TYR A 242 -0.95 10.15 -6.19
C TYR A 242 -0.03 11.15 -6.89
N LEU A 243 1.18 10.70 -7.21
CA LEU A 243 2.16 11.43 -8.01
C LEU A 243 2.13 10.93 -9.47
N PRO A 244 2.18 11.83 -10.48
CA PRO A 244 2.15 11.41 -11.88
C PRO A 244 3.46 10.79 -12.37
N LYS A 245 4.52 10.91 -11.58
CA LYS A 245 5.88 10.39 -11.87
C LYS A 245 6.50 9.84 -10.58
N PRO A 246 7.54 9.00 -10.67
CA PRO A 246 8.29 8.53 -9.51
C PRO A 246 8.71 9.68 -8.58
N PRO A 247 8.73 9.47 -7.26
CA PRO A 247 8.96 10.51 -6.26
C PRO A 247 10.42 10.98 -6.27
N VAL A 248 10.72 12.02 -7.07
CA VAL A 248 11.97 12.79 -6.92
C VAL A 248 11.78 13.92 -5.90
N ALA A 249 12.86 14.37 -5.25
CA ALA A 249 12.80 15.31 -4.13
C ALA A 249 11.99 16.58 -4.44
N SER A 250 12.19 17.19 -5.63
CA SER A 250 11.48 18.41 -6.03
C SER A 250 9.98 18.20 -6.20
N LEU A 251 9.56 17.10 -6.84
CA LEU A 251 8.16 16.74 -7.02
C LEU A 251 7.50 16.43 -5.67
N LEU A 252 8.19 15.67 -4.82
CA LEU A 252 7.70 15.31 -3.49
C LEU A 252 7.47 16.55 -2.62
N MET A 253 8.42 17.48 -2.59
CA MET A 253 8.28 18.74 -1.86
C MET A 253 7.11 19.60 -2.38
N LYS A 254 6.93 19.66 -3.71
CA LYS A 254 5.79 20.36 -4.31
C LYS A 254 4.47 19.72 -3.90
N ALA A 255 4.37 18.40 -3.98
CA ALA A 255 3.17 17.64 -3.61
C ALA A 255 2.85 17.80 -2.11
N MET A 256 3.83 17.67 -1.22
CA MET A 256 3.64 17.88 0.23
C MET A 256 3.13 19.29 0.56
N LYS A 257 3.62 20.32 -0.17
CA LYS A 257 3.17 21.70 0.02
C LYS A 257 1.72 21.92 -0.41
N ILE A 258 1.28 21.27 -1.49
CA ILE A 258 -0.09 21.37 -2.03
C ILE A 258 -1.05 20.51 -1.22
N VAL A 259 -0.77 19.23 -1.04
CA VAL A 259 -1.64 18.25 -0.39
C VAL A 259 -1.71 18.50 1.12
N LYS A 260 -0.61 18.96 1.73
CA LYS A 260 -0.44 19.03 3.19
C LYS A 260 -0.86 17.71 3.85
N PRO A 261 -0.19 16.59 3.54
CA PRO A 261 -0.61 15.27 3.98
C PRO A 261 -0.67 15.18 5.51
N THR A 262 -1.65 14.47 6.02
CA THR A 262 -1.73 14.11 7.45
C THR A 262 -1.05 12.78 7.70
N THR A 263 -1.00 11.92 6.68
CA THR A 263 -0.47 10.57 6.75
C THR A 263 0.39 10.27 5.53
N MET A 264 1.53 9.65 5.75
CA MET A 264 2.43 9.15 4.71
C MET A 264 3.02 7.82 5.12
N LEU A 265 3.26 6.95 4.13
CA LEU A 265 4.08 5.74 4.28
C LEU A 265 5.38 5.92 3.50
N THR A 266 6.45 5.34 4.02
CA THR A 266 7.78 5.49 3.42
C THR A 266 8.67 4.29 3.75
N VAL A 267 9.82 4.25 3.08
CA VAL A 267 10.93 3.36 3.42
C VAL A 267 12.08 4.17 4.04
N PRO A 268 12.95 3.55 4.85
CA PRO A 268 14.06 4.22 5.54
C PRO A 268 14.88 5.11 4.63
N MET A 269 15.24 4.63 3.43
CA MET A 269 16.07 5.36 2.47
C MET A 269 15.58 6.78 2.17
N ILE A 270 14.27 7.03 2.16
CA ILE A 270 13.72 8.36 1.83
C ILE A 270 14.00 9.34 2.98
N ILE A 271 13.67 8.95 4.22
CA ILE A 271 13.88 9.85 5.38
C ILE A 271 15.36 10.01 5.70
N GLU A 272 16.17 8.97 5.50
CA GLU A 272 17.63 9.03 5.64
C GLU A 272 18.26 9.99 4.63
N LYS A 273 17.81 9.99 3.37
CA LYS A 273 18.24 10.98 2.37
C LYS A 273 17.86 12.40 2.77
N VAL A 274 16.67 12.60 3.32
CA VAL A 274 16.24 13.91 3.84
C VAL A 274 17.12 14.34 5.02
N TYR A 275 17.42 13.43 5.94
CA TYR A 275 18.30 13.70 7.09
C TYR A 275 19.73 14.06 6.62
N LYS A 276 20.35 13.18 5.84
CA LYS A 276 21.73 13.38 5.34
C LYS A 276 21.87 14.56 4.38
N GLY A 277 20.87 14.78 3.53
CA GLY A 277 20.91 15.83 2.48
C GLY A 277 20.42 17.21 2.92
N SER A 278 19.67 17.31 4.02
CA SER A 278 19.08 18.59 4.46
C SER A 278 19.32 18.89 5.93
N VAL A 279 19.05 17.93 6.82
CA VAL A 279 19.13 18.14 8.28
C VAL A 279 20.58 18.30 8.73
N LEU A 280 21.44 17.36 8.43
CA LEU A 280 22.86 17.41 8.81
C LEU A 280 23.59 18.65 8.25
N PRO A 281 23.47 18.97 6.94
CA PRO A 281 24.11 20.18 6.42
C PRO A 281 23.57 21.48 7.06
N THR A 282 22.31 21.52 7.45
CA THR A 282 21.72 22.67 8.14
C THR A 282 22.37 22.85 9.54
N ILE A 283 22.60 21.77 10.26
CA ILE A 283 23.28 21.81 11.56
C ILE A 283 24.74 22.27 11.38
N GLN A 284 25.48 21.65 10.48
CA GLN A 284 26.90 21.87 10.25
C GLN A 284 27.24 23.29 9.76
N LYS A 285 26.37 23.89 8.94
CA LYS A 285 26.57 25.26 8.41
C LYS A 285 26.28 26.36 9.42
N SER A 286 25.64 26.07 10.55
CA SER A 286 25.26 27.07 11.54
C SER A 286 26.05 26.89 12.85
N ARG A 287 26.95 27.81 13.15
CA ARG A 287 27.69 27.78 14.43
C ARG A 287 26.78 27.65 15.65
N THR A 288 25.64 28.36 15.64
CA THR A 288 24.64 28.28 16.73
C THR A 288 24.05 26.86 16.85
N LEU A 289 23.67 26.24 15.71
CA LEU A 289 23.10 24.89 15.73
C LEU A 289 24.15 23.84 16.09
N THR A 290 25.40 23.98 15.68
CA THR A 290 26.51 23.12 16.08
C THR A 290 26.73 23.21 17.58
N TRP A 291 26.82 24.40 18.15
CA TRP A 291 26.92 24.60 19.60
C TRP A 291 25.72 24.00 20.34
N MET A 292 24.49 24.20 19.83
CA MET A 292 23.29 23.61 20.42
C MET A 292 23.29 22.07 20.30
N ASN A 293 23.87 21.51 19.25
CA ASN A 293 24.00 20.07 19.11
C ASN A 293 24.87 19.46 20.22
N GLU A 294 25.92 20.17 20.63
CA GLU A 294 26.84 19.73 21.68
C GLU A 294 26.23 19.92 23.10
N HIS A 295 25.53 21.03 23.35
CA HIS A 295 25.12 21.43 24.68
C HIS A 295 23.61 21.30 24.95
N MET A 296 22.78 21.36 23.92
CA MET A 296 21.32 21.37 23.99
C MET A 296 20.67 20.53 22.89
N ASN A 297 21.21 19.35 22.60
CA ASN A 297 20.85 18.48 21.47
C ASN A 297 19.32 18.27 21.32
N GLY A 298 18.62 18.02 22.43
CA GLY A 298 17.16 17.82 22.40
C GLY A 298 16.38 19.06 21.92
N LEU A 299 16.83 20.27 22.30
CA LEU A 299 16.18 21.53 21.88
C LEU A 299 16.48 21.79 20.39
N MET A 300 17.73 21.60 19.99
CA MET A 300 18.14 21.74 18.57
C MET A 300 17.34 20.79 17.68
N CYS A 301 17.23 19.50 18.06
CA CYS A 301 16.43 18.52 17.32
C CYS A 301 14.95 18.94 17.20
N ARG A 302 14.34 19.51 18.25
CA ARG A 302 12.95 20.02 18.20
C ARG A 302 12.80 21.17 17.23
N ILE A 303 13.71 22.13 17.22
CA ILE A 303 13.68 23.28 16.31
C ILE A 303 13.77 22.80 14.84
N ILE A 304 14.71 21.90 14.56
CA ILE A 304 14.87 21.34 13.22
C ILE A 304 13.68 20.45 12.86
N GLY A 305 13.17 19.67 13.81
CA GLY A 305 11.98 18.84 13.61
C GLY A 305 10.72 19.64 13.24
N MET A 306 10.54 20.82 13.81
CA MET A 306 9.46 21.75 13.40
C MET A 306 9.66 22.23 11.95
N LYS A 307 10.89 22.56 11.56
CA LYS A 307 11.21 22.91 10.16
C LYS A 307 10.96 21.72 9.21
N LEU A 308 11.40 20.53 9.61
CA LEU A 308 11.15 19.30 8.86
C LEU A 308 9.66 19.05 8.68
N LYS A 309 8.87 19.14 9.75
CA LYS A 309 7.40 18.98 9.69
C LYS A 309 6.76 20.01 8.76
N LYS A 310 7.24 21.28 8.78
CA LYS A 310 6.79 22.32 7.85
C LYS A 310 7.10 21.99 6.40
N THR A 311 8.27 21.41 6.12
CA THR A 311 8.67 20.91 4.78
C THR A 311 7.73 19.82 4.30
N PHE A 312 7.25 18.95 5.20
CA PHE A 312 6.24 17.94 4.91
C PHE A 312 4.79 18.46 4.88
N GLY A 313 4.61 19.78 4.66
CA GLY A 313 3.30 20.42 4.53
C GLY A 313 2.67 20.86 5.86
N GLY A 314 3.33 20.65 6.99
CA GLY A 314 2.92 21.13 8.33
C GLY A 314 1.82 20.32 9.03
N CYS A 315 1.17 19.38 8.33
CA CYS A 315 -0.02 18.67 8.80
C CYS A 315 0.23 17.22 9.18
N VAL A 316 1.44 16.69 8.96
CA VAL A 316 1.75 15.26 9.23
C VAL A 316 1.53 14.94 10.71
N THR A 317 0.68 13.96 10.96
CA THR A 317 0.36 13.39 12.28
C THR A 317 0.75 11.92 12.38
N PHE A 318 1.01 11.27 11.24
CA PHE A 318 1.53 9.91 11.16
C PHE A 318 2.46 9.75 9.95
N TYR A 319 3.64 9.25 10.22
CA TYR A 319 4.67 8.96 9.23
C TYR A 319 5.17 7.53 9.41
N GLY A 320 4.55 6.58 8.70
CA GLY A 320 4.90 5.16 8.81
C GLY A 320 6.16 4.83 8.02
N ILE A 321 7.12 4.17 8.65
CA ILE A 321 8.39 3.74 8.06
C ILE A 321 8.44 2.22 8.15
N GLY A 322 8.58 1.55 7.01
CA GLY A 322 8.64 0.08 6.94
C GLY A 322 9.52 -0.41 5.80
N GLY A 323 9.62 -1.74 5.66
CA GLY A 323 10.34 -2.40 4.57
C GLY A 323 11.83 -2.63 4.78
N ALA A 324 12.49 -1.93 5.72
CA ALA A 324 13.88 -2.15 6.12
C ALA A 324 14.15 -1.54 7.50
N LYS A 325 15.31 -1.85 8.08
CA LYS A 325 15.77 -1.25 9.33
C LYS A 325 16.13 0.22 9.11
N LEU A 326 15.62 1.10 9.98
CA LEU A 326 15.98 2.52 9.99
C LEU A 326 17.36 2.72 10.64
N ASP A 327 18.14 3.64 10.10
CA ASP A 327 19.42 4.08 10.66
C ASP A 327 19.19 4.62 12.09
N PRO A 328 19.91 4.07 13.13
CA PRO A 328 19.71 4.46 14.51
C PRO A 328 19.96 5.96 14.80
N GLU A 329 20.88 6.61 14.07
CA GLU A 329 21.12 8.05 14.21
C GLU A 329 19.91 8.85 13.74
N VAL A 330 19.35 8.46 12.60
CA VAL A 330 18.15 9.09 12.02
C VAL A 330 16.96 8.90 12.95
N GLU A 331 16.78 7.68 13.47
CA GLU A 331 15.69 7.38 14.41
C GLU A 331 15.85 8.19 15.70
N SER A 332 17.07 8.27 16.28
CA SER A 332 17.38 9.09 17.45
C SER A 332 17.04 10.58 17.22
N PHE A 333 17.37 11.10 16.04
CA PHE A 333 17.00 12.46 15.66
C PHE A 333 15.46 12.63 15.61
N LEU A 334 14.74 11.76 14.92
CA LEU A 334 13.28 11.82 14.79
C LEU A 334 12.60 11.73 16.17
N LEU A 335 13.11 10.89 17.05
CA LEU A 335 12.63 10.73 18.43
C LEU A 335 12.79 12.04 19.23
N LYS A 336 14.01 12.61 19.25
CA LYS A 336 14.30 13.88 19.94
C LYS A 336 13.55 15.07 19.33
N ALA A 337 13.38 15.05 18.02
CA ALA A 337 12.61 16.05 17.26
C ALA A 337 11.10 15.99 17.53
N LYS A 338 10.60 14.95 18.20
CA LYS A 338 9.17 14.65 18.36
C LYS A 338 8.43 14.60 17.02
N PHE A 339 9.10 14.08 15.99
CA PHE A 339 8.49 13.86 14.68
C PHE A 339 7.49 12.68 14.80
N PRO A 340 6.29 12.74 14.20
CA PRO A 340 5.25 11.73 14.38
C PRO A 340 5.49 10.45 13.54
N TYR A 341 6.65 9.82 13.72
CA TYR A 341 6.98 8.58 13.03
C TYR A 341 6.50 7.33 13.75
N ALA A 342 6.34 6.27 13.00
CA ALA A 342 6.12 4.91 13.50
C ALA A 342 6.97 3.95 12.68
N ILE A 343 7.57 2.96 13.33
CA ILE A 343 8.26 1.85 12.66
C ILE A 343 7.29 0.69 12.51
N GLY A 344 7.14 0.19 11.30
CA GLY A 344 6.39 -1.03 11.00
C GLY A 344 7.32 -2.17 10.62
N TYR A 345 7.09 -3.34 11.21
CA TYR A 345 7.75 -4.59 10.85
C TYR A 345 6.77 -5.58 10.28
N GLY A 346 7.17 -6.25 9.22
CA GLY A 346 6.37 -7.28 8.57
C GLY A 346 6.96 -7.75 7.25
N LEU A 347 6.25 -8.65 6.61
CA LEU A 347 6.65 -9.35 5.39
C LEU A 347 5.47 -9.38 4.42
N THR A 348 5.72 -9.63 3.14
CA THR A 348 4.64 -9.89 2.18
C THR A 348 3.76 -11.05 2.63
N GLU A 349 4.38 -12.09 3.20
CA GLU A 349 3.75 -13.29 3.76
C GLU A 349 2.84 -13.02 4.96
N THR A 350 2.83 -11.78 5.47
CA THR A 350 2.00 -11.37 6.62
C THR A 350 1.08 -10.19 6.32
N ALA A 351 0.90 -9.82 5.08
CA ALA A 351 -0.09 -8.93 4.46
C ALA A 351 -0.17 -7.45 4.92
N PRO A 352 0.86 -6.69 5.35
CA PRO A 352 2.23 -7.08 5.68
C PRO A 352 2.55 -7.08 7.19
N LEU A 353 1.73 -6.50 8.07
CA LEU A 353 2.16 -5.99 9.38
C LEU A 353 2.13 -7.07 10.47
N LEU A 354 3.26 -7.22 11.18
CA LEU A 354 3.44 -8.10 12.35
C LEU A 354 3.64 -7.33 13.64
N GLY A 355 4.37 -6.23 13.57
CA GLY A 355 4.70 -5.43 14.74
C GLY A 355 4.83 -3.96 14.39
N TYR A 356 4.69 -3.10 15.39
CA TYR A 356 4.87 -1.66 15.20
C TYR A 356 5.34 -1.00 16.47
N ALA A 357 6.13 0.07 16.31
CA ALA A 357 6.55 0.99 17.37
C ALA A 357 6.12 2.40 17.02
N MET A 358 5.29 3.01 17.87
CA MET A 358 4.95 4.42 17.76
C MET A 358 6.05 5.29 18.39
N HIS A 359 6.18 6.52 17.92
CA HIS A 359 7.06 7.52 18.50
C HIS A 359 6.96 7.55 20.04
N GLY A 360 8.10 7.39 20.70
CA GLY A 360 8.20 7.46 22.17
C GLY A 360 7.93 6.15 22.91
N TRP A 361 7.65 5.04 22.23
CA TRP A 361 7.26 3.81 22.91
C TRP A 361 8.41 3.02 23.50
N ARG A 362 9.63 3.00 23.02
CA ARG A 362 10.71 2.20 23.66
C ARG A 362 12.14 2.51 23.27
N GLY A 363 12.47 3.60 22.67
CA GLY A 363 13.85 3.88 22.26
C GLY A 363 14.15 3.46 20.82
N VAL A 364 15.39 3.59 20.44
CA VAL A 364 15.88 3.42 19.07
C VAL A 364 16.13 1.94 18.75
N GLY A 365 15.79 1.49 17.54
CA GLY A 365 16.08 0.14 17.06
C GLY A 365 15.11 -0.94 17.54
N VAL A 366 13.95 -0.56 18.10
CA VAL A 366 12.97 -1.49 18.65
C VAL A 366 11.77 -1.61 17.70
N MET A 367 11.35 -2.84 17.38
CA MET A 367 10.17 -3.11 16.55
C MET A 367 8.83 -2.86 17.27
N GLY A 368 8.83 -2.62 18.58
CA GLY A 368 7.62 -2.38 19.36
C GLY A 368 6.90 -3.66 19.79
N TYR A 369 5.58 -3.67 19.57
CA TYR A 369 4.69 -4.75 20.02
C TYR A 369 4.09 -5.49 18.83
N PRO A 370 3.71 -6.77 19.04
CA PRO A 370 2.84 -7.47 18.09
C PRO A 370 1.57 -6.65 17.83
N VAL A 371 1.11 -6.67 16.59
CA VAL A 371 -0.12 -5.98 16.21
C VAL A 371 -1.35 -6.75 16.70
N TYR A 372 -2.50 -6.09 16.64
CA TYR A 372 -3.78 -6.68 17.07
C TYR A 372 -4.06 -8.03 16.38
N ASN A 373 -4.46 -9.04 17.17
CA ASN A 373 -4.73 -10.42 16.75
C ASN A 373 -3.52 -11.19 16.17
N VAL A 374 -2.29 -10.74 16.39
CA VAL A 374 -1.08 -11.45 15.98
C VAL A 374 -0.28 -11.87 17.21
N GLN A 375 0.16 -13.10 17.22
CA GLN A 375 1.05 -13.66 18.23
C GLN A 375 2.44 -13.83 17.64
N LEU A 376 3.46 -13.37 18.37
CA LEU A 376 4.87 -13.54 18.00
C LEU A 376 5.58 -14.30 19.11
N LYS A 377 6.49 -15.19 18.72
CA LYS A 377 7.43 -15.84 19.63
C LYS A 377 8.79 -15.98 18.95
N LEU A 378 9.83 -16.12 19.74
CA LEU A 378 11.14 -16.55 19.27
C LEU A 378 11.21 -18.07 19.31
N HIS A 379 11.78 -18.68 18.27
CA HIS A 379 12.08 -20.09 18.15
C HIS A 379 13.58 -20.27 17.96
N ASN A 380 14.14 -21.42 18.36
CA ASN A 380 15.58 -21.70 18.29
C ASN A 380 16.42 -20.57 18.92
N VAL A 381 16.05 -20.15 20.13
CA VAL A 381 16.72 -19.04 20.81
C VAL A 381 18.13 -19.47 21.23
N ASN A 382 19.13 -18.71 20.79
CA ASN A 382 20.49 -18.86 21.26
C ASN A 382 20.58 -18.42 22.74
N PRO A 383 20.99 -19.31 23.67
CA PRO A 383 21.00 -19.00 25.10
C PRO A 383 22.00 -17.91 25.49
N GLU A 384 23.04 -17.65 24.67
CA GLU A 384 24.11 -16.67 24.98
C GLU A 384 23.73 -15.29 24.49
N THR A 385 23.12 -15.19 23.29
CA THR A 385 22.77 -13.88 22.66
C THR A 385 21.32 -13.50 22.85
N GLY A 386 20.43 -14.43 23.14
CA GLY A 386 18.99 -14.25 23.17
C GLY A 386 18.37 -14.09 21.78
N GLU A 387 19.12 -14.28 20.71
CA GLU A 387 18.64 -14.20 19.33
C GLU A 387 17.90 -15.47 18.93
N GLY A 388 16.87 -15.34 18.12
CA GLY A 388 16.07 -16.47 17.64
C GLY A 388 15.26 -16.11 16.41
N GLU A 389 14.66 -17.13 15.80
CA GLU A 389 13.76 -16.97 14.66
C GLU A 389 12.40 -16.43 15.12
N ILE A 390 11.90 -15.40 14.43
CA ILE A 390 10.57 -14.86 14.71
C ILE A 390 9.52 -15.77 14.06
N VAL A 391 8.68 -16.38 14.89
CA VAL A 391 7.52 -17.17 14.45
C VAL A 391 6.25 -16.37 14.71
N ALA A 392 5.44 -16.21 13.67
CA ALA A 392 4.19 -15.47 13.72
C ALA A 392 2.97 -16.37 13.54
N LYS A 393 1.91 -16.09 14.29
CA LYS A 393 0.57 -16.71 14.11
C LYS A 393 -0.48 -15.61 14.15
N GLY A 394 -1.33 -15.57 13.12
CA GLY A 394 -2.41 -14.58 13.04
C GLY A 394 -3.23 -14.72 11.77
N PRO A 395 -4.38 -14.04 11.68
CA PRO A 395 -5.25 -14.08 10.51
C PRO A 395 -4.64 -13.40 9.27
N ASN A 396 -3.53 -12.70 9.44
CA ASN A 396 -2.78 -11.99 8.41
C ASN A 396 -1.69 -12.86 7.74
N VAL A 397 -1.42 -14.07 8.25
CA VAL A 397 -0.41 -14.98 7.68
C VAL A 397 -0.96 -15.57 6.39
N MET A 398 -0.14 -15.57 5.32
CA MET A 398 -0.47 -16.09 3.99
C MET A 398 -0.99 -17.54 4.05
N LEU A 399 -1.63 -17.96 2.96
CA LEU A 399 -2.09 -19.34 2.81
C LEU A 399 -0.92 -20.28 2.48
N GLU A 400 -0.16 -19.92 1.45
CA GLU A 400 0.96 -20.69 0.91
C GLU A 400 1.82 -19.85 -0.05
N TYR A 401 2.87 -20.47 -0.64
CA TYR A 401 3.64 -19.93 -1.77
C TYR A 401 3.17 -20.46 -3.11
#